data_53cd1f427542ce15353cfdfa3857c253
#
_entry.id   53cd1f427542ce15353cfdfa3857c253
#
_cell.length_a   1.000
_cell.length_b   1.000
_cell.length_c   1.000
_cell.angle_alpha   90.00
_cell.angle_beta   90.00
_cell.angle_gamma   90.00
#
_symmetry.space_group_name_H-M   'P 1'
#
loop_
_entity.id
_entity.type
_entity.pdbx_description
1 polymer ?
#
loop_
_entity_poly.entity_id
_entity_poly.type
_entity_poly.pdbx_seq_one_letter_code
_entity_poly.pdbx_strand_id
1 'polypeptide(L)'
;MFLCTHIYTNEFKLLYLLGADELEFNKKNEFIVYQGSHGDMGAEIADVILPGSAYTEKDGHFVNLEGRTQKAFKASYPPGNAKEDWAIINQLSTALGKSLNINSRKELEERLINSNSIHSKIGEIVRSKVDTNKTQEFSFVNSKIEIDFADYYFSNHIARSSITMNECRSIKNKLLSTGTEG
;
A
#
# COMPACT_ATOMS: atom_id res chain seq x y z
N MET A 1 -9.54 7.65 5.12
CA MET A 1 -10.60 7.22 6.05
C MET A 1 -11.97 7.01 5.42
N PHE A 2 -12.32 7.66 4.29
CA PHE A 2 -13.60 7.44 3.59
C PHE A 2 -13.69 6.12 2.80
N LEU A 3 -12.57 5.57 2.33
CA LEU A 3 -12.57 4.31 1.56
C LEU A 3 -12.91 3.08 2.42
N CYS A 4 -12.45 3.05 3.67
CA CYS A 4 -12.69 1.89 4.54
C CYS A 4 -14.16 1.70 4.90
N THR A 5 -14.92 2.76 5.15
CA THR A 5 -16.35 2.65 5.51
C THR A 5 -17.20 2.12 4.37
N HIS A 6 -16.89 2.44 3.11
CA HIS A 6 -17.65 1.96 1.95
C HIS A 6 -17.34 0.49 1.60
N ILE A 7 -16.14 0.01 1.90
CA ILE A 7 -15.79 -1.41 1.71
C ILE A 7 -16.66 -2.33 2.58
N TYR A 8 -17.01 -1.88 3.78
CA TYR A 8 -17.88 -2.65 4.68
C TYR A 8 -19.37 -2.66 4.27
N THR A 9 -19.81 -1.72 3.42
CA THR A 9 -21.23 -1.66 2.98
C THR A 9 -21.54 -2.54 1.77
N ASN A 10 -20.51 -3.16 1.14
CA ASN A 10 -20.64 -4.04 -0.05
C ASN A 10 -21.39 -3.41 -1.23
N GLU A 11 -21.16 -2.14 -1.50
CA GLU A 11 -21.79 -1.41 -2.61
C GLU A 11 -21.00 -1.50 -3.93
N PHE A 12 -19.85 -2.20 -3.93
CA PHE A 12 -18.99 -2.31 -5.10
C PHE A 12 -19.25 -3.58 -5.89
N LYS A 13 -19.27 -3.46 -7.22
CA LYS A 13 -19.26 -4.61 -8.14
C LYS A 13 -17.83 -5.06 -8.47
N LEU A 14 -16.89 -4.12 -8.43
CA LEU A 14 -15.47 -4.34 -8.71
C LEU A 14 -14.65 -3.67 -7.61
N LEU A 15 -13.70 -4.41 -7.06
CA LEU A 15 -12.70 -3.90 -6.12
C LEU A 15 -11.31 -4.14 -6.70
N TYR A 16 -10.52 -3.07 -6.84
CA TYR A 16 -9.13 -3.15 -7.27
C TYR A 16 -8.21 -2.84 -6.11
N LEU A 17 -7.51 -3.85 -5.63
CA LEU A 17 -6.56 -3.77 -4.51
C LEU A 17 -5.15 -3.55 -5.04
N LEU A 18 -4.64 -2.34 -4.92
CA LEU A 18 -3.28 -1.99 -5.32
C LEU A 18 -2.37 -1.97 -4.08
N GLY A 19 -1.66 -3.07 -3.87
CA GLY A 19 -0.78 -3.25 -2.70
C GLY A 19 -1.50 -3.16 -1.36
N ALA A 20 -2.80 -3.43 -1.33
CA ALA A 20 -3.64 -3.35 -0.14
C ALA A 20 -3.87 -4.74 0.43
N ASP A 21 -2.98 -5.17 1.33
CA ASP A 21 -2.95 -6.52 1.89
C ASP A 21 -3.57 -6.66 3.27
N GLU A 22 -3.80 -5.53 3.96
CA GLU A 22 -4.17 -5.51 5.39
C GLU A 22 -5.68 -5.37 5.60
N LEU A 23 -6.48 -5.47 4.54
CA LEU A 23 -7.93 -5.33 4.64
C LEU A 23 -8.57 -6.66 4.98
N GLU A 24 -9.11 -6.77 6.19
CA GLU A 24 -10.08 -7.80 6.51
C GLU A 24 -11.38 -7.52 5.75
N PHE A 25 -11.61 -8.27 4.70
CA PHE A 25 -12.76 -8.11 3.83
C PHE A 25 -13.48 -9.45 3.61
N ASN A 26 -14.77 -9.48 3.95
CA ASN A 26 -15.61 -10.62 3.68
C ASN A 26 -16.20 -10.50 2.28
N LYS A 27 -15.54 -11.12 1.29
CA LYS A 27 -15.99 -11.18 -0.10
C LYS A 27 -17.40 -11.80 -0.20
N LYS A 28 -18.28 -11.15 -0.96
CA LYS A 28 -19.59 -11.66 -1.30
C LYS A 28 -19.72 -11.89 -2.82
N ASN A 29 -20.16 -10.86 -3.54
CA ASN A 29 -20.43 -10.93 -4.98
C ASN A 29 -19.50 -9.98 -5.80
N GLU A 30 -18.57 -9.32 -5.15
CA GLU A 30 -17.64 -8.39 -5.79
C GLU A 30 -16.61 -9.17 -6.61
N PHE A 31 -16.28 -8.63 -7.79
CA PHE A 31 -15.12 -9.08 -8.55
C PHE A 31 -13.88 -8.38 -8.02
N ILE A 32 -12.90 -9.11 -7.55
CA ILE A 32 -11.72 -8.58 -6.89
C ILE A 32 -10.48 -8.78 -7.74
N VAL A 33 -9.80 -7.70 -8.07
CA VAL A 33 -8.48 -7.69 -8.71
C VAL A 33 -7.44 -7.29 -7.68
N TYR A 34 -6.45 -8.11 -7.47
CA TYR A 34 -5.30 -7.80 -6.62
C TYR A 34 -4.07 -7.54 -7.48
N GLN A 35 -3.39 -6.42 -7.23
CA GLN A 35 -2.08 -6.10 -7.80
C GLN A 35 -1.09 -5.86 -6.67
N GLY A 36 -0.06 -6.68 -6.59
CA GLY A 36 0.94 -6.57 -5.53
C GLY A 36 2.15 -7.46 -5.77
N SER A 37 3.17 -7.29 -4.95
CA SER A 37 4.45 -8.01 -5.05
C SER A 37 4.49 -9.30 -4.21
N HIS A 38 3.63 -9.42 -3.21
CA HIS A 38 3.58 -10.56 -2.30
C HIS A 38 2.14 -11.03 -2.16
N GLY A 39 1.95 -12.35 -2.09
CA GLY A 39 0.66 -12.93 -1.75
C GLY A 39 0.38 -12.74 -0.26
N ASP A 40 -0.83 -12.26 0.05
CA ASP A 40 -1.35 -12.09 1.39
C ASP A 40 -2.89 -12.07 1.33
N MET A 41 -3.57 -11.61 2.37
CA MET A 41 -5.03 -11.59 2.48
C MET A 41 -5.73 -11.05 1.23
N GLY A 42 -5.21 -9.97 0.63
CA GLY A 42 -5.74 -9.43 -0.62
C GLY A 42 -5.65 -10.39 -1.80
N ALA A 43 -4.57 -11.17 -1.90
CA ALA A 43 -4.38 -12.17 -2.95
C ALA A 43 -5.27 -13.41 -2.73
N GLU A 44 -5.51 -13.81 -1.48
CA GLU A 44 -6.35 -14.98 -1.14
C GLU A 44 -7.79 -14.83 -1.59
N ILE A 45 -8.33 -13.62 -1.53
CA ILE A 45 -9.72 -13.32 -1.90
C ILE A 45 -9.89 -12.87 -3.35
N ALA A 46 -8.80 -12.62 -4.08
CA ALA A 46 -8.84 -12.09 -5.43
C ALA A 46 -9.35 -13.11 -6.47
N ASP A 47 -10.13 -12.63 -7.45
CA ASP A 47 -10.50 -13.40 -8.64
C ASP A 47 -9.40 -13.35 -9.70
N VAL A 48 -8.63 -12.25 -9.72
CA VAL A 48 -7.48 -12.05 -10.61
C VAL A 48 -6.32 -11.45 -9.84
N ILE A 49 -5.13 -12.04 -10.02
CA ILE A 49 -3.89 -11.54 -9.45
C ILE A 49 -3.01 -11.01 -10.58
N LEU A 50 -2.59 -9.76 -10.45
CA LEU A 50 -1.64 -9.09 -11.34
C LEU A 50 -0.30 -8.93 -10.61
N PRO A 51 0.74 -9.68 -10.97
CA PRO A 51 2.01 -9.66 -10.25
C PRO A 51 2.73 -8.32 -10.46
N GLY A 52 2.82 -7.54 -9.38
CA GLY A 52 3.53 -6.29 -9.31
C GLY A 52 4.97 -6.46 -8.82
N SER A 53 5.82 -5.48 -9.11
CA SER A 53 7.20 -5.45 -8.62
C SER A 53 7.28 -4.98 -7.17
N ALA A 54 8.23 -5.50 -6.41
CA ALA A 54 8.56 -4.99 -5.09
C ALA A 54 9.21 -3.59 -5.17
N TYR A 55 9.28 -2.89 -4.03
CA TYR A 55 9.85 -1.53 -4.00
C TYR A 55 11.33 -1.47 -4.41
N THR A 56 12.08 -2.56 -4.24
CA THR A 56 13.48 -2.68 -4.67
C THR A 56 13.64 -3.01 -6.16
N GLU A 57 12.56 -3.38 -6.83
CA GLU A 57 12.54 -3.82 -8.23
C GLU A 57 11.95 -2.78 -9.18
N LYS A 58 11.62 -1.61 -8.66
CA LYS A 58 11.07 -0.47 -9.41
C LYS A 58 11.69 0.84 -8.96
N ASP A 59 11.78 1.79 -9.89
CA ASP A 59 12.05 3.16 -9.51
C ASP A 59 10.75 3.81 -9.01
N GLY A 60 10.83 4.74 -8.08
CA GLY A 60 9.64 5.39 -7.55
C GLY A 60 9.94 6.67 -6.78
N HIS A 61 8.89 7.45 -6.55
CA HIS A 61 8.91 8.55 -5.63
C HIS A 61 8.22 8.14 -4.34
N PHE A 62 8.88 8.33 -3.21
CA PHE A 62 8.36 8.02 -1.89
C PHE A 62 8.32 9.30 -1.06
N VAL A 63 7.23 9.49 -0.37
CA VAL A 63 7.04 10.64 0.53
C VAL A 63 7.01 10.12 1.96
N ASN A 64 7.90 10.63 2.82
CA ASN A 64 7.91 10.26 4.23
C ASN A 64 6.88 11.06 5.04
N LEU A 65 6.78 10.78 6.35
CA LEU A 65 5.85 11.46 7.25
C LEU A 65 6.09 12.97 7.38
N GLU A 66 7.32 13.44 7.11
CA GLU A 66 7.63 14.88 7.09
C GLU A 66 7.15 15.60 5.82
N GLY A 67 6.67 14.86 4.81
CA GLY A 67 6.34 15.40 3.50
C GLY A 67 7.54 15.55 2.55
N ARG A 68 8.67 14.92 2.86
CA ARG A 68 9.86 14.91 2.01
C ARG A 68 9.70 13.88 0.91
N THR A 69 9.75 14.32 -0.33
CA THR A 69 9.76 13.43 -1.50
C THR A 69 11.18 12.97 -1.80
N GLN A 70 11.37 11.67 -1.89
CA GLN A 70 12.66 11.05 -2.23
C GLN A 70 12.49 10.15 -3.45
N LYS A 71 13.49 10.13 -4.33
CA LYS A 71 13.54 9.22 -5.47
C LYS A 71 14.32 7.98 -5.07
N ALA A 72 13.71 6.82 -5.22
CA ALA A 72 14.37 5.53 -5.10
C ALA A 72 14.62 4.94 -6.48
N PHE A 73 15.78 4.31 -6.63
CA PHE A 73 16.16 3.60 -7.83
C PHE A 73 16.08 2.10 -7.59
N LYS A 74 15.66 1.36 -8.60
CA LYS A 74 15.61 -0.10 -8.52
C LYS A 74 17.01 -0.68 -8.30
N ALA A 75 17.08 -1.66 -7.41
CA ALA A 75 18.29 -2.43 -7.12
C ALA A 75 18.31 -3.78 -7.85
N SER A 76 17.15 -4.28 -8.29
CA SER A 76 16.98 -5.57 -8.95
C SER A 76 15.87 -5.49 -10.00
N TYR A 77 15.66 -6.60 -10.70
CA TYR A 77 14.58 -6.75 -11.66
C TYR A 77 13.46 -7.59 -11.07
N PRO A 78 12.19 -7.31 -11.44
CA PRO A 78 11.06 -8.13 -11.02
C PRO A 78 11.22 -9.58 -11.47
N PRO A 79 10.89 -10.57 -10.64
CA PRO A 79 11.00 -11.98 -10.99
C PRO A 79 9.85 -12.41 -11.91
N GLY A 80 10.11 -13.38 -12.77
CA GLY A 80 9.10 -14.03 -13.62
C GLY A 80 8.29 -13.06 -14.48
N ASN A 81 6.97 -13.06 -14.28
CA ASN A 81 6.04 -12.20 -15.01
C ASN A 81 5.69 -10.89 -14.28
N ALA A 82 6.30 -10.63 -13.14
CA ALA A 82 6.05 -9.41 -12.41
C ALA A 82 6.51 -8.17 -13.19
N LYS A 83 5.73 -7.09 -13.09
CA LYS A 83 5.97 -5.83 -13.80
C LYS A 83 5.83 -4.65 -12.86
N GLU A 84 6.39 -3.51 -13.25
CA GLU A 84 6.16 -2.25 -12.55
C GLU A 84 4.67 -1.87 -12.63
N ASP A 85 4.13 -1.34 -11.55
CA ASP A 85 2.69 -1.05 -11.40
C ASP A 85 2.11 -0.22 -12.54
N TRP A 86 2.83 0.82 -12.96
CA TRP A 86 2.41 1.66 -14.07
C TRP A 86 2.30 0.91 -15.40
N ALA A 87 3.18 -0.07 -15.63
CA ALA A 87 3.16 -0.88 -16.85
C ALA A 87 1.95 -1.83 -16.87
N ILE A 88 1.59 -2.39 -15.71
CA ILE A 88 0.37 -3.20 -15.55
C ILE A 88 -0.86 -2.35 -15.85
N ILE A 89 -0.97 -1.17 -15.22
CA ILE A 89 -2.10 -0.25 -15.40
C ILE A 89 -2.20 0.23 -16.85
N ASN A 90 -1.07 0.53 -17.50
CA ASN A 90 -1.05 0.94 -18.90
C ASN A 90 -1.51 -0.18 -19.84
N GLN A 91 -1.09 -1.43 -19.59
CA GLN A 91 -1.56 -2.59 -20.35
C GLN A 91 -3.06 -2.85 -20.13
N LEU A 92 -3.51 -2.76 -18.87
CA LEU A 92 -4.93 -2.89 -18.53
C LEU A 92 -5.78 -1.81 -19.23
N SER A 93 -5.33 -0.56 -19.23
CA SER A 93 -6.02 0.53 -19.92
C SER A 93 -6.17 0.29 -21.43
N THR A 94 -5.14 -0.28 -22.05
CA THR A 94 -5.16 -0.66 -23.47
C THR A 94 -6.16 -1.80 -23.72
N ALA A 95 -6.15 -2.82 -22.86
CA ALA A 95 -7.09 -3.94 -22.97
C ALA A 95 -8.56 -3.49 -22.80
N LEU A 96 -8.81 -2.47 -21.97
CA LEU A 96 -10.13 -1.85 -21.79
C LEU A 96 -10.52 -0.85 -22.90
N GLY A 97 -9.71 -0.69 -23.94
CA GLY A 97 -9.96 0.24 -25.03
C GLY A 97 -9.79 1.73 -24.68
N LYS A 98 -9.17 2.03 -23.54
CA LYS A 98 -8.92 3.40 -23.06
C LYS A 98 -7.44 3.61 -22.73
N SER A 99 -6.59 3.52 -23.75
CA SER A 99 -5.15 3.60 -23.55
C SER A 99 -4.73 4.93 -22.91
N LEU A 100 -3.93 4.82 -21.85
CA LEU A 100 -3.28 5.97 -21.21
C LEU A 100 -2.14 6.54 -22.05
N ASN A 101 -1.69 5.80 -23.09
CA ASN A 101 -0.62 6.21 -24.00
C ASN A 101 0.67 6.63 -23.25
N ILE A 102 1.06 5.85 -22.26
CA ILE A 102 2.33 6.04 -21.55
C ILE A 102 3.32 5.07 -22.13
N ASN A 103 4.27 5.57 -22.94
CA ASN A 103 5.20 4.72 -23.70
C ASN A 103 6.56 4.54 -23.03
N SER A 104 6.84 5.35 -22.02
CA SER A 104 8.12 5.28 -21.30
C SER A 104 8.00 5.78 -19.88
N ARG A 105 8.96 5.32 -19.06
CA ARG A 105 9.10 5.81 -17.70
C ARG A 105 9.36 7.32 -17.63
N LYS A 106 10.12 7.86 -18.57
CA LYS A 106 10.39 9.29 -18.66
C LYS A 106 9.09 10.09 -18.85
N GLU A 107 8.24 9.63 -19.76
CA GLU A 107 6.92 10.27 -19.98
C GLU A 107 6.02 10.19 -18.75
N LEU A 108 6.03 9.05 -18.04
CA LEU A 108 5.31 8.90 -16.77
C LEU A 108 5.81 9.91 -15.73
N GLU A 109 7.14 10.05 -15.59
CA GLU A 109 7.77 10.96 -14.64
C GLU A 109 7.43 12.43 -14.96
N GLU A 110 7.47 12.82 -16.23
CA GLU A 110 7.05 14.15 -16.69
C GLU A 110 5.58 14.42 -16.36
N ARG A 111 4.67 13.48 -16.60
CA ARG A 111 3.26 13.61 -16.24
C ARG A 111 3.06 13.72 -14.73
N LEU A 112 3.81 12.96 -13.95
CA LEU A 112 3.76 12.98 -12.49
C LEU A 112 4.19 14.35 -11.93
N ILE A 113 5.30 14.89 -12.43
CA ILE A 113 5.80 16.23 -12.06
C ILE A 113 4.78 17.32 -12.41
N ASN A 114 4.17 17.22 -13.58
CA ASN A 114 3.18 18.20 -14.02
C ASN A 114 1.84 18.10 -13.27
N SER A 115 1.52 16.90 -12.74
CA SER A 115 0.26 16.69 -12.01
C SER A 115 0.29 17.22 -10.59
N ASN A 116 1.45 17.22 -9.94
CA ASN A 116 1.58 17.64 -8.54
C ASN A 116 2.98 18.19 -8.26
N SER A 117 3.02 19.39 -7.70
CA SER A 117 4.26 20.09 -7.33
C SER A 117 5.14 19.36 -6.31
N ILE A 118 4.58 18.44 -5.56
CA ILE A 118 5.34 17.58 -4.62
C ILE A 118 6.43 16.77 -5.36
N HIS A 119 6.14 16.30 -6.57
CA HIS A 119 7.08 15.49 -7.35
C HIS A 119 8.18 16.31 -8.03
N SER A 120 8.01 17.62 -8.15
CA SER A 120 9.06 18.51 -8.68
C SER A 120 10.09 18.92 -7.63
N LYS A 121 9.81 18.73 -6.34
CA LYS A 121 10.64 19.16 -5.21
C LYS A 121 11.29 17.98 -4.49
N ILE A 122 12.04 17.19 -5.25
CA ILE A 122 12.76 16.04 -4.69
C ILE A 122 13.81 16.50 -3.68
N GLY A 123 13.80 15.88 -2.49
CA GLY A 123 14.70 16.20 -1.38
C GLY A 123 14.24 17.34 -0.47
N GLU A 124 13.22 18.11 -0.87
CA GLU A 124 12.68 19.21 -0.08
C GLU A 124 11.49 18.74 0.79
N ILE A 125 11.28 19.42 1.90
CA ILE A 125 10.06 19.25 2.71
C ILE A 125 9.05 20.26 2.21
N VAL A 126 7.99 19.79 1.59
CA VAL A 126 6.88 20.62 1.14
C VAL A 126 5.89 20.79 2.29
N ARG A 127 5.94 21.94 2.95
CA ARG A 127 4.97 22.27 4.00
C ARG A 127 3.66 22.71 3.35
N SER A 128 2.57 22.01 3.64
CA SER A 128 1.22 22.52 3.34
C SER A 128 0.92 23.73 4.21
N LYS A 129 0.26 24.73 3.64
CA LYS A 129 -0.33 25.81 4.45
C LYS A 129 -1.53 25.18 5.18
N VAL A 130 -1.40 24.99 6.48
CA VAL A 130 -2.53 24.59 7.31
C VAL A 130 -3.46 25.79 7.40
N ASP A 131 -4.71 25.61 6.99
CA ASP A 131 -5.75 26.63 7.19
C ASP A 131 -6.15 26.62 8.67
N THR A 132 -5.53 27.51 9.44
CA THR A 132 -5.79 27.65 10.88
C THR A 132 -7.15 28.25 11.18
N ASN A 133 -7.90 28.71 10.18
CA ASN A 133 -9.24 29.29 10.35
C ASN A 133 -10.35 28.24 10.48
N LYS A 134 -10.05 26.98 10.20
CA LYS A 134 -10.95 25.84 10.46
C LYS A 134 -10.71 25.29 11.86
N THR A 135 -11.09 26.03 12.87
CA THR A 135 -11.22 25.50 14.24
C THR A 135 -12.41 24.56 14.28
N GLN A 136 -12.16 23.26 14.19
CA GLN A 136 -13.14 22.28 14.66
C GLN A 136 -13.18 22.38 16.19
N GLU A 137 -14.35 22.56 16.75
CA GLU A 137 -14.54 22.42 18.18
C GLU A 137 -14.24 20.97 18.57
N PHE A 138 -13.13 20.76 19.24
CA PHE A 138 -12.78 19.44 19.77
C PHE A 138 -13.40 19.31 21.16
N SER A 139 -14.30 18.36 21.33
CA SER A 139 -14.71 17.92 22.66
C SER A 139 -13.63 16.98 23.22
N PHE A 140 -13.12 17.30 24.39
CA PHE A 140 -12.25 16.40 25.13
C PHE A 140 -13.05 15.15 25.54
N VAL A 141 -12.68 14.00 25.03
CA VAL A 141 -13.20 12.73 25.49
C VAL A 141 -12.27 12.23 26.60
N ASN A 142 -12.77 12.17 27.83
CA ASN A 142 -12.02 11.64 28.97
C ASN A 142 -12.09 10.11 28.97
N SER A 143 -11.47 9.49 27.95
CA SER A 143 -11.35 8.05 27.83
C SER A 143 -9.88 7.64 27.88
N LYS A 144 -9.63 6.44 28.41
CA LYS A 144 -8.29 5.84 28.38
C LYS A 144 -7.90 5.62 26.92
N ILE A 145 -6.71 6.08 26.55
CA ILE A 145 -6.14 5.77 25.23
C ILE A 145 -5.69 4.32 25.27
N GLU A 146 -6.40 3.46 24.56
CA GLU A 146 -5.97 2.09 24.33
C GLU A 146 -5.12 2.09 23.06
N ILE A 147 -3.86 1.68 23.21
CA ILE A 147 -2.94 1.52 22.08
C ILE A 147 -2.97 0.05 21.68
N ASP A 148 -3.54 -0.22 20.54
CA ASP A 148 -3.43 -1.53 19.90
C ASP A 148 -2.04 -1.65 19.27
N PHE A 149 -1.18 -2.48 19.83
CA PHE A 149 0.14 -2.72 19.29
C PHE A 149 0.03 -3.69 18.12
N ALA A 150 0.29 -3.19 16.93
CA ALA A 150 0.46 -4.05 15.76
C ALA A 150 1.53 -5.13 16.04
N ASP A 151 1.31 -6.33 15.52
CA ASP A 151 2.28 -7.42 15.67
C ASP A 151 3.62 -7.02 15.04
N TYR A 152 4.65 -6.87 15.87
CA TYR A 152 5.98 -6.41 15.44
C TYR A 152 6.56 -7.27 14.30
N TYR A 153 6.35 -8.57 14.36
CA TYR A 153 6.89 -9.51 13.37
C TYR A 153 6.10 -9.51 12.06
N PHE A 154 4.87 -9.02 12.07
CA PHE A 154 3.95 -9.03 10.93
C PHE A 154 3.51 -7.62 10.51
N SER A 155 4.37 -6.64 10.71
CA SER A 155 4.09 -5.23 10.45
C SER A 155 3.81 -4.87 8.98
N ASN A 156 4.20 -5.73 8.03
CA ASN A 156 3.96 -5.53 6.61
C ASN A 156 3.95 -6.85 5.86
N HIS A 157 3.51 -6.84 4.60
CA HIS A 157 3.38 -8.04 3.77
C HIS A 157 4.72 -8.78 3.52
N ILE A 158 5.84 -8.07 3.46
CA ILE A 158 7.16 -8.69 3.31
C ILE A 158 7.53 -9.46 4.57
N ALA A 159 7.32 -8.86 5.74
CA ALA A 159 7.56 -9.50 7.02
C ALA A 159 6.65 -10.74 7.21
N ARG A 160 5.38 -10.66 6.82
CA ARG A 160 4.43 -11.79 6.86
C ARG A 160 4.85 -12.94 5.94
N SER A 161 5.47 -12.64 4.81
CA SER A 161 5.99 -13.64 3.86
C SER A 161 7.34 -14.24 4.29
N SER A 162 7.98 -13.72 5.33
CA SER A 162 9.29 -14.16 5.79
C SER A 162 9.17 -15.38 6.71
N ILE A 163 9.84 -16.48 6.36
CA ILE A 163 9.95 -17.69 7.18
C ILE A 163 10.55 -17.35 8.55
N THR A 164 11.62 -16.57 8.58
CA THR A 164 12.31 -16.18 9.81
C THR A 164 11.41 -15.37 10.74
N MET A 165 10.62 -14.41 10.21
CA MET A 165 9.68 -13.63 11.02
C MET A 165 8.56 -14.51 11.58
N ASN A 166 8.09 -15.48 10.81
CA ASN A 166 7.13 -16.48 11.28
C ASN A 166 7.67 -17.33 12.43
N GLU A 167 8.92 -17.79 12.33
CA GLU A 167 9.58 -18.54 13.40
C GLU A 167 9.74 -17.70 14.66
N CYS A 168 10.21 -16.46 14.55
CA CYS A 168 10.35 -15.54 15.68
C CYS A 168 9.00 -15.29 16.37
N ARG A 169 7.93 -15.04 15.60
CA ARG A 169 6.57 -14.88 16.14
C ARG A 169 6.08 -16.12 16.88
N SER A 170 6.33 -17.29 16.30
CA SER A 170 5.93 -18.58 16.91
C SER A 170 6.63 -18.82 18.24
N ILE A 171 7.94 -18.52 18.34
CA ILE A 171 8.71 -18.62 19.57
C ILE A 171 8.17 -17.64 20.61
N LYS A 172 7.94 -16.38 20.26
CA LYS A 172 7.36 -15.36 21.16
C LYS A 172 6.01 -15.81 21.72
N ASN A 173 5.12 -16.30 20.86
CA ASN A 173 3.80 -16.75 21.29
C ASN A 173 3.86 -17.96 22.22
N LYS A 174 4.81 -18.89 22.01
CA LYS A 174 5.05 -20.00 22.93
C LYS A 174 5.55 -19.50 24.29
N LEU A 175 6.47 -18.56 24.33
CA LEU A 175 6.97 -17.98 25.59
C LEU A 175 5.84 -17.29 26.37
N LEU A 176 4.98 -16.52 25.70
CA LEU A 176 3.82 -15.88 26.34
C LEU A 176 2.82 -16.92 26.86
N SER A 177 2.59 -18.02 26.16
CA SER A 177 1.66 -19.07 26.59
C SER A 177 2.17 -19.88 27.79
N THR A 178 3.48 -19.93 28.02
CA THR A 178 4.10 -20.64 29.15
C THR A 178 4.26 -19.79 30.41
N GLY A 179 3.91 -18.50 30.35
CA GLY A 179 4.02 -17.57 31.49
C GLY A 179 5.46 -17.26 31.91
N THR A 180 6.44 -17.67 31.14
CA THR A 180 7.85 -17.31 31.34
C THR A 180 8.10 -16.00 30.60
N GLU A 181 7.78 -14.89 31.27
CA GLU A 181 8.30 -13.59 30.85
C GLU A 181 9.78 -13.54 31.21
N GLY A 182 10.63 -13.45 30.18
CA GLY A 182 12.06 -13.22 30.35
C GLY A 182 12.37 -11.73 30.51
#